data_099a84cde9290cf752f971c2c16b0f46
#
_entry.id   099a84cde9290cf752f971c2c16b0f46
#
_cell.length_a   1.000
_cell.length_b   1.000
_cell.length_c   1.000
_cell.angle_alpha   90.00
_cell.angle_beta   90.00
_cell.angle_gamma   90.00
#
_symmetry.space_group_name_H-M   'P 1'
#
loop_
_entity.id
_entity.type
_entity.pdbx_description
1 polymer ?
#
loop_
_entity_poly.entity_id
_entity_poly.type
_entity_poly.pdbx_seq_one_letter_code
_entity_poly.pdbx_strand_id
1 'polypeptide(L)'
;MIGTDHQALRRMCEKKTDLPVLTVNTNGMELYDAGERKAYLELFKAFAREKLPVEAGRTGVLGMTPQDVSDLKAADKIREKFRARGQRAVCYGMGDGFDEVKKASSAEKNIVVSPAALECARYLEKTFGTPYEVGYPLAEELVPDMDYTGKKILIVQQQVMAGSIREELRKRGADGEITVASWFSMEKDLLEEGDVSLRDEEDYMELAEKGGYDVIFADPCMKRMTRAFSGVFVDTVHFAVSGKCR
;
A
#
# COMPACT_ATOMS: atom_id res chain seq x y z
N MET A 1 -10.26 -24.47 17.40
CA MET A 1 -10.64 -23.08 17.04
C MET A 1 -12.16 -22.97 17.19
N ILE A 2 -12.67 -22.09 18.03
CA ILE A 2 -14.12 -21.85 18.17
C ILE A 2 -14.48 -20.97 16.97
N GLY A 3 -15.20 -21.55 15.99
CA GLY A 3 -15.68 -20.81 14.84
C GLY A 3 -16.75 -19.80 15.26
N THR A 4 -16.64 -18.56 14.81
CA THR A 4 -17.67 -17.53 15.00
C THR A 4 -18.76 -17.71 13.93
N ASP A 5 -20.03 -17.82 14.34
CA ASP A 5 -21.14 -17.77 13.39
C ASP A 5 -21.33 -16.32 12.91
N HIS A 6 -20.70 -15.98 11.80
CA HIS A 6 -20.77 -14.63 11.21
C HIS A 6 -22.20 -14.22 10.79
N GLN A 7 -23.04 -15.18 10.42
CA GLN A 7 -24.42 -14.89 10.03
C GLN A 7 -25.28 -14.58 11.26
N ALA A 8 -25.08 -15.30 12.37
CA ALA A 8 -25.74 -15.00 13.61
C ALA A 8 -25.31 -13.64 14.16
N LEU A 9 -24.00 -13.36 14.14
CA LEU A 9 -23.44 -12.07 14.57
C LEU A 9 -24.02 -10.91 13.74
N ARG A 10 -24.04 -11.05 12.41
CA ARG A 10 -24.63 -10.05 11.52
C ARG A 10 -26.11 -9.79 11.87
N ARG A 11 -26.92 -10.84 11.99
CA ARG A 11 -28.34 -10.71 12.37
C ARG A 11 -28.53 -10.05 13.73
N MET A 12 -27.64 -10.32 14.69
CA MET A 12 -27.68 -9.68 16.00
C MET A 12 -27.35 -8.17 15.92
N CYS A 13 -26.36 -7.79 15.13
CA CYS A 13 -26.03 -6.38 14.90
C CYS A 13 -27.17 -5.65 14.18
N GLU A 14 -27.70 -6.22 13.10
CA GLU A 14 -28.82 -5.65 12.33
C GLU A 14 -30.08 -5.42 13.18
N LYS A 15 -30.28 -6.21 14.24
CA LYS A 15 -31.39 -6.00 15.21
C LYS A 15 -31.12 -4.88 16.22
N LYS A 16 -29.87 -4.45 16.37
CA LYS A 16 -29.45 -3.49 17.38
C LYS A 16 -29.20 -2.09 16.84
N THR A 17 -29.14 -1.93 15.52
CA THR A 17 -28.85 -0.66 14.86
C THR A 17 -29.56 -0.56 13.52
N ASP A 18 -29.94 0.65 13.14
CA ASP A 18 -30.45 0.97 11.81
C ASP A 18 -29.32 1.23 10.79
N LEU A 19 -28.07 1.12 11.24
CA LEU A 19 -26.91 1.28 10.37
C LEU A 19 -26.68 0.02 9.51
N PRO A 20 -26.17 0.19 8.28
CA PRO A 20 -25.80 -0.96 7.45
C PRO A 20 -24.68 -1.77 8.12
N VAL A 21 -24.85 -3.09 8.19
CA VAL A 21 -23.88 -4.02 8.77
C VAL A 21 -23.15 -4.76 7.65
N LEU A 22 -21.86 -4.58 7.58
CA LEU A 22 -20.97 -5.33 6.71
C LEU A 22 -20.15 -6.32 7.55
N THR A 23 -20.17 -7.60 7.17
CA THR A 23 -19.32 -8.62 7.78
C THR A 23 -18.25 -9.06 6.79
N VAL A 24 -17.00 -9.06 7.23
CA VAL A 24 -15.87 -9.52 6.44
C VAL A 24 -15.28 -10.75 7.11
N ASN A 25 -15.18 -11.84 6.35
CA ASN A 25 -14.63 -13.09 6.87
C ASN A 25 -13.10 -13.06 6.79
N THR A 26 -12.44 -12.81 7.92
CA THR A 26 -10.99 -12.87 8.09
C THR A 26 -10.64 -13.96 9.10
N ASN A 27 -9.67 -14.81 8.82
CA ASN A 27 -9.40 -16.01 9.61
C ASN A 27 -8.22 -15.88 10.58
N GLY A 28 -7.45 -14.82 10.54
CA GLY A 28 -6.26 -14.61 11.38
C GLY A 28 -5.11 -15.59 11.13
N MET A 29 -5.19 -16.44 10.10
CA MET A 29 -4.14 -17.36 9.67
C MET A 29 -3.37 -16.86 8.45
N GLU A 30 -3.94 -15.89 7.76
CA GLU A 30 -3.35 -15.19 6.63
C GLU A 30 -2.63 -13.93 7.14
N LEU A 31 -1.74 -13.39 6.31
CA LEU A 31 -1.12 -12.08 6.58
C LEU A 31 -2.22 -11.00 6.63
N TYR A 32 -1.96 -9.90 7.35
CA TYR A 32 -2.94 -8.83 7.56
C TYR A 32 -3.46 -8.24 6.23
N ASP A 33 -2.60 -8.14 5.22
CA ASP A 33 -2.91 -7.58 3.91
C ASP A 33 -3.97 -8.39 3.14
N ALA A 34 -4.04 -9.71 3.36
CA ALA A 34 -5.11 -10.54 2.82
C ALA A 34 -6.48 -10.19 3.44
N GLY A 35 -6.50 -9.92 4.76
CA GLY A 35 -7.68 -9.44 5.47
C GLY A 35 -8.09 -8.04 5.03
N GLU A 36 -7.12 -7.15 4.90
CA GLU A 36 -7.32 -5.79 4.41
C GLU A 36 -7.89 -5.78 2.99
N ARG A 37 -7.35 -6.58 2.07
CA ARG A 37 -7.83 -6.75 0.69
C ARG A 37 -9.33 -7.12 0.67
N LYS A 38 -9.71 -8.12 1.46
CA LYS A 38 -11.11 -8.55 1.58
C LYS A 38 -11.99 -7.42 2.11
N ALA A 39 -11.57 -6.77 3.19
CA ALA A 39 -12.33 -5.69 3.82
C ALA A 39 -12.50 -4.49 2.87
N TYR A 40 -11.44 -4.11 2.19
CA TYR A 40 -11.44 -3.00 1.24
C TYR A 40 -12.41 -3.26 0.08
N LEU A 41 -12.30 -4.43 -0.56
CA LEU A 41 -13.16 -4.82 -1.66
C LEU A 41 -14.64 -4.89 -1.26
N GLU A 42 -14.95 -5.54 -0.14
CA GLU A 42 -16.32 -5.70 0.33
C GLU A 42 -16.93 -4.35 0.76
N LEU A 43 -16.15 -3.44 1.33
CA LEU A 43 -16.60 -2.09 1.65
C LEU A 43 -17.06 -1.35 0.39
N PHE A 44 -16.28 -1.36 -0.67
CA PHE A 44 -16.63 -0.67 -1.91
C PHE A 44 -17.78 -1.36 -2.65
N LYS A 45 -17.84 -2.69 -2.70
CA LYS A 45 -18.98 -3.43 -3.25
C LYS A 45 -20.29 -3.13 -2.52
N ALA A 46 -20.22 -2.98 -1.20
CA ALA A 46 -21.41 -2.72 -0.39
C ALA A 46 -21.93 -1.29 -0.55
N PHE A 47 -21.06 -0.30 -0.78
CA PHE A 47 -21.44 1.10 -0.65
C PHE A 47 -21.20 1.95 -1.90
N ALA A 48 -20.27 1.62 -2.79
CA ALA A 48 -20.11 2.24 -4.09
C ALA A 48 -21.00 1.52 -5.11
N ARG A 49 -22.32 1.78 -5.07
CA ARG A 49 -23.32 1.02 -5.86
C ARG A 49 -23.78 1.73 -7.13
N GLU A 50 -23.68 3.04 -7.15
CA GLU A 50 -24.24 3.86 -8.23
C GLU A 50 -23.11 4.37 -9.13
N LYS A 51 -23.38 4.36 -10.44
CA LYS A 51 -22.50 5.04 -11.40
C LYS A 51 -22.86 6.52 -11.40
N LEU A 52 -22.03 7.31 -10.77
CA LEU A 52 -22.17 8.77 -10.71
C LEU A 52 -21.49 9.44 -11.92
N PRO A 53 -21.87 10.67 -12.26
CA PRO A 53 -21.13 11.48 -13.21
C PRO A 53 -19.67 11.67 -12.76
N VAL A 54 -18.74 11.59 -13.69
CA VAL A 54 -17.32 11.79 -13.40
C VAL A 54 -17.07 13.26 -13.04
N GLU A 55 -16.44 13.49 -11.90
CA GLU A 55 -15.98 14.80 -11.47
C GLU A 55 -14.56 15.03 -12.00
N ALA A 56 -14.38 15.96 -12.94
CA ALA A 56 -13.08 16.29 -13.51
C ALA A 56 -12.07 16.69 -12.42
N GLY A 57 -10.86 16.16 -12.49
CA GLY A 57 -9.79 16.37 -11.51
C GLY A 57 -9.96 15.65 -10.18
N ARG A 58 -11.03 14.85 -9.98
CA ARG A 58 -11.18 14.00 -8.79
C ARG A 58 -10.38 12.73 -8.96
N THR A 59 -9.43 12.48 -8.08
CA THR A 59 -8.61 11.26 -8.04
C THR A 59 -8.86 10.52 -6.73
N GLY A 60 -9.27 9.25 -6.82
CA GLY A 60 -9.35 8.37 -5.67
C GLY A 60 -7.96 7.80 -5.33
N VAL A 61 -7.58 7.78 -4.06
CA VAL A 61 -6.35 7.14 -3.57
C VAL A 61 -6.74 5.94 -2.73
N LEU A 62 -6.51 4.75 -3.27
CA LEU A 62 -6.93 3.47 -2.70
C LEU A 62 -5.78 2.79 -1.95
N GLY A 63 -6.07 2.18 -0.78
CA GLY A 63 -5.07 1.52 0.03
C GLY A 63 -4.37 2.44 1.03
N MET A 64 -4.98 3.58 1.35
CA MET A 64 -4.49 4.51 2.36
C MET A 64 -4.82 4.02 3.76
N THR A 65 -4.07 3.03 4.25
CA THR A 65 -4.20 2.53 5.61
C THR A 65 -2.92 2.75 6.41
N PRO A 66 -2.98 2.94 7.74
CA PRO A 66 -1.77 3.13 8.55
C PRO A 66 -0.83 1.94 8.50
N GLN A 67 -1.34 0.73 8.28
CA GLN A 67 -0.52 -0.49 8.16
C GLN A 67 0.47 -0.40 7.00
N ASP A 68 0.02 0.10 5.85
CA ASP A 68 0.79 0.11 4.60
C ASP A 68 1.51 1.44 4.36
N VAL A 69 0.90 2.56 4.77
CA VAL A 69 1.47 3.89 4.48
C VAL A 69 2.34 4.42 5.61
N SER A 70 2.03 4.09 6.87
CA SER A 70 2.79 4.43 8.09
C SER A 70 2.98 5.93 8.39
N ASP A 71 2.88 6.84 7.42
CA ASP A 71 2.86 8.29 7.62
C ASP A 71 1.42 8.78 7.82
N LEU A 72 1.06 9.12 9.05
CA LEU A 72 -0.29 9.58 9.38
C LEU A 72 -0.66 10.91 8.73
N LYS A 73 0.32 11.67 8.21
CA LYS A 73 0.12 12.91 7.46
C LYS A 73 0.11 12.71 5.95
N ALA A 74 0.32 11.47 5.47
CA ALA A 74 0.41 11.20 4.04
C ALA A 74 -0.83 11.65 3.26
N ALA A 75 -2.03 11.45 3.82
CA ALA A 75 -3.27 11.89 3.18
C ALA A 75 -3.30 13.41 2.97
N ASP A 76 -2.88 14.19 3.97
CA ASP A 76 -2.83 15.66 3.86
C ASP A 76 -1.81 16.11 2.82
N LYS A 77 -0.62 15.53 2.83
CA LYS A 77 0.44 15.81 1.85
C LYS A 77 -0.01 15.47 0.42
N ILE A 78 -0.65 14.32 0.22
CA ILE A 78 -1.19 13.92 -1.09
C ILE A 78 -2.24 14.93 -1.55
N ARG A 79 -3.19 15.31 -0.67
CA ARG A 79 -4.21 16.31 -1.01
C ARG A 79 -3.58 17.66 -1.40
N GLU A 80 -2.56 18.12 -0.67
CA GLU A 80 -1.84 19.36 -0.98
C GLU A 80 -1.13 19.27 -2.33
N LYS A 81 -0.43 18.15 -2.60
CA LYS A 81 0.25 17.91 -3.87
C LYS A 81 -0.73 17.94 -5.06
N PHE A 82 -1.92 17.35 -4.92
CA PHE A 82 -2.95 17.35 -5.95
C PHE A 82 -3.61 18.72 -6.09
N ARG A 83 -3.89 19.39 -4.98
CA ARG A 83 -4.46 20.75 -4.97
C ARG A 83 -3.55 21.75 -5.68
N ALA A 84 -2.23 21.66 -5.51
CA ALA A 84 -1.26 22.48 -6.23
C ALA A 84 -1.33 22.33 -7.77
N ARG A 85 -1.94 21.25 -8.26
CA ARG A 85 -2.18 20.97 -9.68
C ARG A 85 -3.63 21.23 -10.12
N GLY A 86 -4.43 21.86 -9.26
CA GLY A 86 -5.86 22.08 -9.53
C GLY A 86 -6.72 20.81 -9.45
N GLN A 87 -6.24 19.76 -8.81
CA GLN A 87 -6.92 18.47 -8.67
C GLN A 87 -7.36 18.22 -7.22
N ARG A 88 -8.30 17.29 -7.03
CA ARG A 88 -8.78 16.86 -5.72
C ARG A 88 -8.45 15.38 -5.50
N ALA A 89 -7.60 15.08 -4.52
CA ALA A 89 -7.39 13.71 -4.07
C ALA A 89 -8.38 13.35 -2.95
N VAL A 90 -8.94 12.15 -3.01
CA VAL A 90 -9.78 11.53 -1.97
C VAL A 90 -9.07 10.28 -1.47
N CYS A 91 -8.59 10.33 -0.22
CA CYS A 91 -7.78 9.26 0.37
C CYS A 91 -8.67 8.30 1.16
N TYR A 92 -8.98 7.15 0.57
CA TYR A 92 -9.83 6.14 1.20
C TYR A 92 -9.05 5.31 2.23
N GLY A 93 -9.57 5.26 3.45
CA GLY A 93 -8.98 4.54 4.59
C GLY A 93 -8.28 5.44 5.59
N MET A 94 -7.66 6.54 5.15
CA MET A 94 -7.00 7.51 6.02
C MET A 94 -7.24 8.92 5.50
N GLY A 95 -8.00 9.71 6.24
CA GLY A 95 -8.20 11.13 5.98
C GLY A 95 -9.56 11.53 5.40
N ASP A 96 -10.23 10.72 4.59
CA ASP A 96 -11.55 11.03 4.05
C ASP A 96 -12.64 10.15 4.67
N GLY A 97 -13.84 10.73 4.81
CA GLY A 97 -14.96 10.07 5.47
C GLY A 97 -15.65 9.00 4.61
N PHE A 98 -16.47 8.18 5.27
CA PHE A 98 -17.21 7.09 4.65
C PHE A 98 -18.11 7.51 3.47
N ASP A 99 -18.67 8.73 3.51
CA ASP A 99 -19.52 9.20 2.41
C ASP A 99 -18.76 9.36 1.08
N GLU A 100 -17.44 9.52 1.12
CA GLU A 100 -16.63 9.55 -0.09
C GLU A 100 -16.52 8.16 -0.75
N VAL A 101 -16.63 7.07 0.03
CA VAL A 101 -16.70 5.70 -0.54
C VAL A 101 -17.94 5.53 -1.41
N LYS A 102 -19.09 6.08 -1.00
CA LYS A 102 -20.34 6.05 -1.79
C LYS A 102 -20.20 6.77 -3.14
N LYS A 103 -19.27 7.73 -3.21
CA LYS A 103 -18.98 8.54 -4.41
C LYS A 103 -17.78 8.05 -5.20
N ALA A 104 -17.24 6.87 -4.89
CA ALA A 104 -16.01 6.39 -5.52
C ALA A 104 -16.08 6.30 -7.05
N SER A 105 -17.27 6.00 -7.60
CA SER A 105 -17.50 5.93 -9.04
C SER A 105 -17.43 7.29 -9.77
N SER A 106 -17.45 8.41 -9.04
CA SER A 106 -17.28 9.76 -9.64
C SER A 106 -15.82 10.17 -9.82
N ALA A 107 -14.85 9.36 -9.39
CA ALA A 107 -13.45 9.65 -9.63
C ALA A 107 -13.11 9.56 -11.13
N GLU A 108 -12.33 10.52 -11.63
CA GLU A 108 -11.79 10.51 -12.98
C GLU A 108 -10.80 9.35 -13.17
N LYS A 109 -10.00 9.10 -12.11
CA LYS A 109 -9.10 7.95 -12.01
C LYS A 109 -8.85 7.59 -10.56
N ASN A 110 -8.30 6.39 -10.35
CA ASN A 110 -7.79 5.96 -9.05
C ASN A 110 -6.26 5.79 -9.08
N ILE A 111 -5.63 5.99 -7.91
CA ILE A 111 -4.23 5.62 -7.65
C ILE A 111 -4.24 4.56 -6.55
N VAL A 112 -3.59 3.45 -6.80
CA VAL A 112 -3.46 2.35 -5.85
C VAL A 112 -2.10 2.46 -5.16
N VAL A 113 -2.10 2.65 -3.84
CA VAL A 113 -0.88 2.86 -3.05
C VAL A 113 -0.47 1.62 -2.24
N SER A 114 -1.30 0.57 -2.25
CA SER A 114 -1.04 -0.71 -1.58
C SER A 114 -1.57 -1.88 -2.42
N PRO A 115 -0.87 -3.04 -2.45
CA PRO A 115 -1.37 -4.26 -3.10
C PRO A 115 -2.75 -4.70 -2.60
N ALA A 116 -3.06 -4.43 -1.33
CA ALA A 116 -4.36 -4.77 -0.74
C ALA A 116 -5.56 -4.09 -1.44
N ALA A 117 -5.35 -2.94 -2.07
CA ALA A 117 -6.41 -2.21 -2.76
C ALA A 117 -6.55 -2.52 -4.27
N LEU A 118 -5.68 -3.36 -4.85
CA LEU A 118 -5.70 -3.66 -6.29
C LEU A 118 -7.00 -4.34 -6.73
N GLU A 119 -7.53 -5.29 -5.97
CA GLU A 119 -8.80 -5.93 -6.30
C GLU A 119 -9.97 -4.94 -6.28
N CYS A 120 -9.94 -3.98 -5.35
CA CYS A 120 -10.91 -2.90 -5.30
C CYS A 120 -10.81 -1.99 -6.53
N ALA A 121 -9.60 -1.62 -6.95
CA ALA A 121 -9.38 -0.81 -8.16
C ALA A 121 -9.89 -1.53 -9.42
N ARG A 122 -9.56 -2.82 -9.58
CA ARG A 122 -10.07 -3.67 -10.68
C ARG A 122 -11.61 -3.76 -10.66
N TYR A 123 -12.20 -3.85 -9.47
CA TYR A 123 -13.66 -3.84 -9.33
C TYR A 123 -14.27 -2.51 -9.78
N LEU A 124 -13.71 -1.36 -9.36
CA LEU A 124 -14.19 -0.04 -9.74
C LEU A 124 -14.04 0.20 -11.25
N GLU A 125 -12.92 -0.21 -11.84
CA GLU A 125 -12.71 -0.14 -13.29
C GLU A 125 -13.71 -0.99 -14.06
N LYS A 126 -13.87 -2.27 -13.68
CA LYS A 126 -14.82 -3.19 -14.34
C LYS A 126 -16.26 -2.74 -14.21
N THR A 127 -16.66 -2.20 -13.05
CA THR A 127 -18.06 -1.89 -12.74
C THR A 127 -18.46 -0.50 -13.23
N PHE A 128 -17.59 0.48 -13.08
CA PHE A 128 -17.91 1.89 -13.35
C PHE A 128 -17.10 2.49 -14.50
N GLY A 129 -16.03 1.81 -14.93
CA GLY A 129 -15.14 2.31 -15.96
C GLY A 129 -14.09 3.30 -15.43
N THR A 130 -13.88 3.38 -14.11
CA THR A 130 -12.90 4.28 -13.50
C THR A 130 -11.50 3.68 -13.64
N PRO A 131 -10.61 4.23 -14.48
CA PRO A 131 -9.27 3.69 -14.69
C PRO A 131 -8.42 3.84 -13.44
N TYR A 132 -7.37 3.03 -13.32
CA TYR A 132 -6.43 3.17 -12.22
C TYR A 132 -4.97 3.07 -12.67
N GLU A 133 -4.11 3.66 -11.88
CA GLU A 133 -2.65 3.54 -11.94
C GLU A 133 -2.13 3.06 -10.58
N VAL A 134 -0.96 2.40 -10.57
CA VAL A 134 -0.36 1.88 -9.34
C VAL A 134 0.88 2.70 -9.03
N GLY A 135 0.97 3.22 -7.80
CA GLY A 135 2.14 3.98 -7.36
C GLY A 135 1.87 4.82 -6.11
N TYR A 136 2.94 5.17 -5.41
CA TYR A 136 2.87 5.99 -4.20
C TYR A 136 3.24 7.44 -4.51
N PRO A 137 2.29 8.39 -4.39
CA PRO A 137 2.47 9.77 -4.86
C PRO A 137 3.58 10.57 -4.15
N LEU A 138 4.05 10.11 -2.97
CA LEU A 138 5.09 10.78 -2.17
C LEU A 138 6.41 10.01 -2.17
N ALA A 139 6.67 9.13 -3.14
CA ALA A 139 7.89 8.32 -3.20
C ALA A 139 9.17 9.18 -3.22
N GLU A 140 9.12 10.37 -3.79
CA GLU A 140 10.23 11.32 -3.82
C GLU A 140 10.71 11.76 -2.43
N GLU A 141 9.80 11.78 -1.42
CA GLU A 141 10.13 12.12 -0.04
C GLU A 141 10.86 10.98 0.71
N LEU A 142 10.79 9.77 0.16
CA LEU A 142 11.39 8.57 0.75
C LEU A 142 12.82 8.30 0.25
N VAL A 143 13.21 8.96 -0.83
CA VAL A 143 14.52 8.76 -1.47
C VAL A 143 15.44 9.93 -1.11
N PRO A 144 16.48 9.73 -0.28
CA PRO A 144 17.46 10.77 0.03
C PRO A 144 18.20 11.29 -1.21
N ASP A 145 18.71 12.51 -1.12
CA ASP A 145 19.57 13.10 -2.15
C ASP A 145 20.99 12.56 -2.00
N MET A 146 21.37 11.61 -2.84
CA MET A 146 22.72 11.02 -2.90
C MET A 146 22.97 10.43 -4.29
N ASP A 147 24.22 10.10 -4.58
CA ASP A 147 24.62 9.42 -5.83
C ASP A 147 24.27 7.93 -5.77
N TYR A 148 23.42 7.50 -6.69
CA TYR A 148 22.97 6.11 -6.86
C TYR A 148 23.61 5.39 -8.05
N THR A 149 24.51 6.06 -8.79
CA THR A 149 25.15 5.49 -9.98
C THR A 149 25.94 4.23 -9.63
N GLY A 150 25.70 3.14 -10.35
CA GLY A 150 26.35 1.84 -10.15
C GLY A 150 26.02 1.14 -8.83
N LYS A 151 25.11 1.66 -8.01
CA LYS A 151 24.77 1.09 -6.71
C LYS A 151 23.84 -0.11 -6.86
N LYS A 152 24.14 -1.16 -6.11
CA LYS A 152 23.23 -2.29 -5.90
C LYS A 152 22.33 -2.00 -4.71
N ILE A 153 21.01 -1.99 -4.93
CA ILE A 153 20.03 -1.47 -3.97
C ILE A 153 19.01 -2.56 -3.61
N LEU A 154 18.74 -2.72 -2.31
CA LEU A 154 17.65 -3.55 -1.78
C LEU A 154 16.56 -2.64 -1.19
N ILE A 155 15.31 -2.87 -1.57
CA ILE A 155 14.15 -2.17 -1.02
C ILE A 155 13.24 -3.21 -0.37
N VAL A 156 13.08 -3.14 0.96
CA VAL A 156 12.21 -4.06 1.72
C VAL A 156 11.02 -3.28 2.25
N GLN A 157 9.89 -3.38 1.52
CA GLN A 157 8.68 -2.64 1.81
C GLN A 157 7.47 -3.35 1.16
N GLN A 158 6.23 -2.90 1.42
CA GLN A 158 5.10 -3.35 0.61
C GLN A 158 5.33 -2.99 -0.87
N GLN A 159 4.88 -3.87 -1.75
CA GLN A 159 5.32 -3.88 -3.15
C GLN A 159 5.09 -2.57 -3.92
N VAL A 160 3.94 -1.91 -3.73
CA VAL A 160 3.63 -0.66 -4.47
C VAL A 160 4.52 0.49 -4.03
N MET A 161 4.77 0.62 -2.73
CA MET A 161 5.69 1.65 -2.22
C MET A 161 7.13 1.34 -2.65
N ALA A 162 7.56 0.08 -2.56
CA ALA A 162 8.87 -0.35 -3.00
C ALA A 162 9.08 -0.10 -4.51
N GLY A 163 8.10 -0.45 -5.34
CA GLY A 163 8.13 -0.17 -6.77
C GLY A 163 8.23 1.33 -7.08
N SER A 164 7.49 2.15 -6.30
CA SER A 164 7.55 3.61 -6.48
C SER A 164 8.88 4.22 -6.04
N ILE A 165 9.51 3.68 -4.98
CA ILE A 165 10.89 4.04 -4.59
C ILE A 165 11.86 3.64 -5.69
N ARG A 166 11.74 2.43 -6.27
CA ARG A 166 12.57 1.94 -7.38
C ARG A 166 12.49 2.86 -8.59
N GLU A 167 11.29 3.26 -8.99
CA GLU A 167 11.10 4.21 -10.09
C GLU A 167 11.73 5.57 -9.80
N GLU A 168 11.59 6.07 -8.58
CA GLU A 168 12.20 7.34 -8.18
C GLU A 168 13.73 7.27 -8.17
N LEU A 169 14.32 6.17 -7.71
CA LEU A 169 15.76 5.91 -7.77
C LEU A 169 16.27 5.93 -9.22
N ARG A 170 15.56 5.27 -10.14
CA ARG A 170 15.89 5.29 -11.57
C ARG A 170 15.83 6.70 -12.16
N LYS A 171 14.83 7.50 -11.80
CA LYS A 171 14.74 8.93 -12.19
C LYS A 171 15.92 9.74 -11.69
N ARG A 172 16.50 9.37 -10.53
CA ARG A 172 17.68 10.01 -9.95
C ARG A 172 19.02 9.42 -10.42
N GLY A 173 18.98 8.56 -11.45
CA GLY A 173 20.18 8.05 -12.10
C GLY A 173 20.69 6.71 -11.55
N ALA A 174 19.91 5.98 -10.74
CA ALA A 174 20.28 4.63 -10.37
C ALA A 174 20.21 3.72 -11.61
N ASP A 175 21.35 3.18 -12.01
CA ASP A 175 21.53 2.29 -13.18
C ASP A 175 22.05 0.90 -12.79
N GLY A 176 22.27 0.66 -11.50
CA GLY A 176 22.60 -0.65 -10.96
C GLY A 176 21.39 -1.53 -10.72
N GLU A 177 21.62 -2.72 -10.16
CA GLU A 177 20.58 -3.66 -9.78
C GLU A 177 19.73 -3.11 -8.62
N ILE A 178 18.41 -3.14 -8.74
CA ILE A 178 17.48 -2.75 -7.69
C ILE A 178 16.53 -3.91 -7.43
N THR A 179 16.69 -4.57 -6.29
CA THR A 179 15.85 -5.67 -5.83
C THR A 179 14.76 -5.16 -4.91
N VAL A 180 13.51 -5.51 -5.17
CA VAL A 180 12.40 -5.33 -4.23
C VAL A 180 12.14 -6.63 -3.49
N ALA A 181 12.01 -6.54 -2.17
CA ALA A 181 11.65 -7.67 -1.34
C ALA A 181 10.49 -7.31 -0.40
N SER A 182 9.60 -8.26 -0.13
CA SER A 182 8.47 -8.05 0.76
C SER A 182 8.09 -9.31 1.51
N TRP A 183 7.68 -9.17 2.78
CA TRP A 183 7.01 -10.23 3.55
C TRP A 183 5.51 -10.32 3.27
N PHE A 184 4.97 -9.31 2.61
CA PHE A 184 3.55 -9.18 2.31
C PHE A 184 3.25 -9.68 0.91
N SER A 185 1.97 -9.74 0.56
CA SER A 185 1.53 -10.19 -0.75
C SER A 185 2.19 -9.39 -1.87
N MET A 186 2.74 -10.10 -2.85
CA MET A 186 3.28 -9.51 -4.07
C MET A 186 2.42 -9.92 -5.26
N GLU A 187 1.93 -8.94 -5.99
CA GLU A 187 1.14 -9.14 -7.21
C GLU A 187 2.07 -9.43 -8.38
N LYS A 188 1.76 -10.48 -9.14
CA LYS A 188 2.62 -10.97 -10.23
C LYS A 188 2.85 -9.92 -11.33
N ASP A 189 1.81 -9.16 -11.64
CA ASP A 189 1.85 -8.13 -12.69
C ASP A 189 2.73 -6.91 -12.32
N LEU A 190 3.16 -6.81 -11.06
CA LEU A 190 4.02 -5.73 -10.54
C LEU A 190 5.45 -6.20 -10.22
N LEU A 191 5.74 -7.48 -10.44
CA LEU A 191 7.08 -8.03 -10.20
C LEU A 191 8.02 -7.66 -11.35
N GLU A 192 9.25 -7.32 -11.00
CA GLU A 192 10.37 -7.31 -11.93
C GLU A 192 11.30 -8.50 -11.66
N GLU A 193 12.16 -8.80 -12.61
CA GLU A 193 13.16 -9.86 -12.46
C GLU A 193 14.07 -9.58 -11.26
N GLY A 194 14.26 -10.57 -10.40
CA GLY A 194 15.04 -10.44 -9.18
C GLY A 194 14.25 -10.02 -7.94
N ASP A 195 12.95 -9.68 -8.05
CA ASP A 195 12.11 -9.38 -6.89
C ASP A 195 11.84 -10.63 -6.05
N VAL A 196 11.83 -10.47 -4.71
CA VAL A 196 11.84 -11.58 -3.75
C VAL A 196 10.69 -11.50 -2.76
N SER A 197 9.94 -12.60 -2.62
CA SER A 197 9.01 -12.77 -1.49
C SER A 197 9.75 -13.38 -0.31
N LEU A 198 9.80 -12.68 0.81
CA LEU A 198 10.41 -13.13 2.05
C LEU A 198 9.40 -13.92 2.88
N ARG A 199 9.83 -15.03 3.50
CA ARG A 199 8.99 -15.87 4.36
C ARG A 199 9.19 -15.54 5.84
N ASP A 200 10.42 -15.21 6.20
CA ASP A 200 10.83 -14.95 7.58
C ASP A 200 12.03 -13.99 7.64
N GLU A 201 12.48 -13.70 8.84
CA GLU A 201 13.62 -12.82 9.09
C GLU A 201 14.95 -13.40 8.60
N GLU A 202 15.06 -14.74 8.53
CA GLU A 202 16.28 -15.41 8.05
C GLU A 202 16.47 -15.18 6.56
N ASP A 203 15.38 -15.25 5.76
CA ASP A 203 15.41 -14.90 4.33
C ASP A 203 15.92 -13.46 4.11
N TYR A 204 15.47 -12.51 4.94
CA TYR A 204 15.95 -11.14 4.86
C TYR A 204 17.43 -11.00 5.22
N MET A 205 17.88 -11.61 6.33
CA MET A 205 19.28 -11.56 6.75
C MET A 205 20.19 -12.15 5.67
N GLU A 206 19.80 -13.29 5.10
CA GLU A 206 20.57 -13.94 4.04
C GLU A 206 20.66 -13.04 2.80
N LEU A 207 19.53 -12.48 2.36
CA LEU A 207 19.47 -11.56 1.21
C LEU A 207 20.34 -10.33 1.45
N ALA A 208 20.19 -9.66 2.60
CA ALA A 208 20.89 -8.43 2.92
C ALA A 208 22.41 -8.61 3.10
N GLU A 209 22.84 -9.73 3.72
CA GLU A 209 24.25 -9.98 3.99
C GLU A 209 25.02 -10.56 2.80
N LYS A 210 24.36 -11.46 2.02
CA LYS A 210 25.00 -12.14 0.90
C LYS A 210 24.76 -11.48 -0.44
N GLY A 211 23.77 -10.59 -0.52
CA GLY A 211 23.37 -9.93 -1.77
C GLY A 211 24.36 -8.88 -2.29
N GLY A 212 25.30 -8.44 -1.46
CA GLY A 212 26.32 -7.44 -1.86
C GLY A 212 25.73 -6.05 -2.16
N TYR A 213 24.69 -5.66 -1.45
CA TYR A 213 24.05 -4.36 -1.62
C TYR A 213 24.88 -3.20 -1.07
N ASP A 214 24.84 -2.07 -1.75
CA ASP A 214 25.42 -0.79 -1.31
C ASP A 214 24.43 0.01 -0.46
N VAL A 215 23.13 -0.10 -0.78
CA VAL A 215 22.05 0.65 -0.12
C VAL A 215 20.89 -0.28 0.22
N ILE A 216 20.37 -0.16 1.43
CA ILE A 216 19.16 -0.88 1.86
C ILE A 216 18.13 0.14 2.31
N PHE A 217 16.95 0.10 1.70
CA PHE A 217 15.73 0.77 2.15
C PHE A 217 14.89 -0.22 2.93
N ALA A 218 14.72 -0.02 4.22
CA ALA A 218 13.91 -0.94 5.04
C ALA A 218 13.45 -0.26 6.33
N ASP A 219 12.57 -0.93 7.09
CA ASP A 219 12.17 -0.46 8.41
C ASP A 219 13.39 -0.39 9.37
N PRO A 220 13.52 0.68 10.16
CA PRO A 220 14.68 0.87 11.05
C PRO A 220 14.89 -0.26 12.05
N CYS A 221 13.86 -1.04 12.43
CA CYS A 221 14.04 -2.19 13.33
C CYS A 221 14.93 -3.27 12.72
N MET A 222 14.99 -3.33 11.38
CA MET A 222 15.74 -4.34 10.64
C MET A 222 17.25 -4.10 10.62
N LYS A 223 17.73 -2.88 10.96
CA LYS A 223 19.16 -2.61 11.16
C LYS A 223 19.82 -3.57 12.15
N ARG A 224 19.06 -4.03 13.13
CA ARG A 224 19.58 -4.94 14.16
C ARG A 224 19.89 -6.34 13.61
N MET A 225 19.24 -6.70 12.50
CA MET A 225 19.35 -8.02 11.88
C MET A 225 20.50 -8.09 10.87
N THR A 226 20.96 -6.92 10.37
CA THR A 226 22.02 -6.81 9.37
C THR A 226 23.26 -6.11 9.94
N ARG A 227 23.81 -6.65 11.03
CA ARG A 227 24.97 -6.04 11.72
C ARG A 227 26.25 -6.02 10.88
N ALA A 228 26.38 -6.97 9.96
CA ALA A 228 27.52 -7.07 9.04
C ALA A 228 27.39 -6.12 7.83
N PHE A 229 26.22 -5.54 7.60
CA PHE A 229 26.02 -4.59 6.50
C PHE A 229 26.75 -3.26 6.78
N SER A 230 27.65 -2.88 5.88
CA SER A 230 28.46 -1.66 6.00
C SER A 230 28.05 -0.54 5.03
N GLY A 231 27.03 -0.78 4.20
CA GLY A 231 26.51 0.20 3.24
C GLY A 231 25.59 1.26 3.88
N VAL A 232 24.89 1.97 3.03
CA VAL A 232 23.93 3.00 3.46
C VAL A 232 22.58 2.35 3.78
N PHE A 233 22.05 2.60 4.98
CA PHE A 233 20.71 2.16 5.36
C PHE A 233 19.75 3.34 5.42
N VAL A 234 18.71 3.32 4.60
CA VAL A 234 17.66 4.34 4.51
C VAL A 234 16.40 3.85 5.22
N ASP A 235 15.96 4.62 6.20
CA ASP A 235 14.81 4.28 7.03
C ASP A 235 13.49 4.47 6.25
N THR A 236 12.83 3.37 5.93
CA THR A 236 11.48 3.34 5.37
C THR A 236 10.55 2.60 6.33
N VAL A 237 9.89 3.36 7.21
CA VAL A 237 9.05 2.81 8.28
C VAL A 237 7.86 2.05 7.67
N HIS A 238 7.62 0.84 8.22
CA HIS A 238 6.43 0.04 7.91
C HIS A 238 5.75 -0.40 9.21
N PHE A 239 4.52 0.09 9.45
CA PHE A 239 3.83 -0.13 10.73
C PHE A 239 3.65 -1.61 11.06
N ALA A 240 3.27 -2.45 10.10
CA ALA A 240 3.09 -3.89 10.33
C ALA A 240 4.39 -4.62 10.66
N VAL A 241 5.57 -4.01 10.40
CA VAL A 241 6.89 -4.56 10.75
C VAL A 241 7.32 -4.11 12.15
N SER A 242 7.23 -2.80 12.44
CA SER A 242 7.79 -2.23 13.68
C SER A 242 6.77 -1.73 14.69
N GLY A 243 5.49 -1.65 14.33
CA GLY A 243 4.45 -1.03 15.14
C GLY A 243 4.61 0.49 15.28
N LYS A 244 5.40 1.13 14.40
CA LYS A 244 5.66 2.57 14.43
C LYS A 244 5.01 3.29 13.27
N CYS A 245 4.46 4.49 13.55
CA CYS A 245 4.04 5.46 12.54
C CYS A 245 4.99 6.66 12.54
N ARG A 246 4.97 7.42 11.46
CA ARG A 246 5.61 8.74 11.32
C ARG A 246 4.62 9.86 11.57
#